data_2e00da6c587d6b339f30eaeda2407dae
#
_entry.id   2e00da6c587d6b339f30eaeda2407dae
#
_cell.length_a   1.000
_cell.length_b   1.000
_cell.length_c   1.000
_cell.angle_alpha   90.00
_cell.angle_beta   90.00
_cell.angle_gamma   90.00
#
_symmetry.space_group_name_H-M   'P 1'
#
loop_
_entity.id
_entity.type
_entity.pdbx_description
1 polymer ?
#
loop_
_entity_poly.entity_id
_entity_poly.type
_entity_poly.pdbx_seq_one_letter_code
_entity_poly.pdbx_strand_id
1 'polypeptide(L)'
;MIFENPAGAPELACNHCGCRWFDRMSGTCYECGEPVPRADIDAYHAALQAFHERKGIHANDPSKDAQMSERWFEDYQPGAVHELGTLQVDADEVLEFARRYDPQPIHTDPALAARGPFGGIIASGWHTGSLMMRLYALNYLSSASSLASPGLDELRWLRPVRPGDTLSVRVTVQDARASASRPDRGVVHSLIEVFNQHGEPVMTMRAVNMIARRPAQA
;
A
#
# COMPACT_ATOMS: atom_id res chain seq x y z
N MET A 1 0.36 25.71 7.63
CA MET A 1 0.76 26.38 6.35
C MET A 1 0.82 25.35 5.23
N ILE A 2 0.19 25.64 4.08
CA ILE A 2 0.25 24.78 2.89
C ILE A 2 1.20 25.43 1.88
N PHE A 3 2.05 24.64 1.25
CA PHE A 3 2.97 25.09 0.20
C PHE A 3 3.08 24.01 -0.87
N GLU A 4 3.62 24.32 -2.03
CA GLU A 4 3.86 23.36 -3.10
C GLU A 4 5.31 22.88 -3.05
N ASN A 5 5.51 21.57 -3.16
CA ASN A 5 6.83 21.00 -3.33
C ASN A 5 7.36 21.19 -4.77
N PRO A 6 8.63 20.87 -5.06
CA PRO A 6 9.20 21.03 -6.40
C PRO A 6 8.45 20.28 -7.53
N ALA A 7 7.66 19.25 -7.18
CA ALA A 7 6.81 18.52 -8.14
C ALA A 7 5.41 19.14 -8.30
N GLY A 8 5.14 20.28 -7.62
CA GLY A 8 3.86 20.97 -7.65
C GLY A 8 2.77 20.33 -6.78
N ALA A 9 3.13 19.34 -5.94
CA ALA A 9 2.19 18.74 -5.02
C ALA A 9 2.07 19.57 -3.73
N PRO A 10 0.85 19.71 -3.17
CA PRO A 10 0.66 20.43 -1.91
C PRO A 10 1.26 19.63 -0.74
N GLU A 11 1.91 20.33 0.16
CA GLU A 11 2.41 19.79 1.42
C GLU A 11 1.92 20.64 2.59
N LEU A 12 1.67 19.99 3.74
CA LEU A 12 1.29 20.64 4.97
C LEU A 12 2.50 20.76 5.89
N ALA A 13 2.75 21.96 6.41
CA ALA A 13 3.78 22.21 7.42
C ALA A 13 3.17 22.84 8.67
N CYS A 14 3.79 22.60 9.80
CA CYS A 14 3.46 23.23 11.06
C CYS A 14 3.65 24.75 10.96
N ASN A 15 2.64 25.51 11.38
CA ASN A 15 2.70 26.97 11.36
C ASN A 15 3.74 27.56 12.33
N HIS A 16 4.13 26.77 13.35
CA HIS A 16 5.05 27.22 14.40
C HIS A 16 6.52 26.92 14.05
N CYS A 17 6.84 25.66 13.66
CA CYS A 17 8.23 25.22 13.47
C CYS A 17 8.56 24.76 12.05
N GLY A 18 7.59 24.72 11.12
CA GLY A 18 7.81 24.28 9.76
C GLY A 18 7.93 22.75 9.58
N CYS A 19 7.83 21.96 10.66
CA CYS A 19 7.88 20.51 10.59
C CYS A 19 6.74 19.97 9.73
N ARG A 20 6.99 18.92 8.94
CA ARG A 20 6.05 18.28 8.03
C ARG A 20 5.46 16.97 8.57
N TRP A 21 5.81 16.60 9.80
CA TRP A 21 5.39 15.35 10.44
C TRP A 21 4.41 15.64 11.56
N PHE A 22 3.28 14.94 11.50
CA PHE A 22 2.18 15.12 12.45
C PHE A 22 1.71 13.76 12.97
N ASP A 23 1.37 13.72 14.25
CA ASP A 23 0.72 12.58 14.86
C ASP A 23 -0.70 12.40 14.29
N ARG A 24 -0.98 11.22 13.74
CA ARG A 24 -2.26 10.94 13.08
C ARG A 24 -3.44 10.81 14.06
N MET A 25 -3.16 10.53 15.32
CA MET A 25 -4.19 10.32 16.33
C MET A 25 -4.55 11.63 17.02
N SER A 26 -3.55 12.44 17.37
CA SER A 26 -3.73 13.71 18.07
C SER A 26 -3.80 14.93 17.14
N GLY A 27 -3.29 14.81 15.91
CA GLY A 27 -3.17 15.94 14.99
C GLY A 27 -2.12 16.97 15.39
N THR A 28 -1.16 16.58 16.24
CA THR A 28 -0.11 17.47 16.76
C THR A 28 1.20 17.31 15.99
N CYS A 29 1.97 18.38 15.90
CA CYS A 29 3.31 18.39 15.31
C CYS A 29 4.30 17.56 16.14
N TYR A 30 5.05 16.65 15.53
CA TYR A 30 6.03 15.82 16.23
C TYR A 30 7.19 16.61 16.83
N GLU A 31 7.57 17.76 16.23
CA GLU A 31 8.70 18.57 16.71
C GLU A 31 8.34 19.47 17.89
N CYS A 32 7.22 20.19 17.81
CA CYS A 32 6.88 21.22 18.80
C CYS A 32 5.59 20.94 19.59
N GLY A 33 4.87 19.87 19.26
CA GLY A 33 3.63 19.50 19.94
C GLY A 33 2.42 20.39 19.61
N GLU A 34 2.60 21.42 18.76
CA GLU A 34 1.50 22.33 18.39
C GLU A 34 0.42 21.59 17.60
N PRO A 35 -0.87 21.75 17.95
CA PRO A 35 -1.96 21.14 17.19
C PRO A 35 -2.11 21.81 15.83
N VAL A 36 -2.38 21.03 14.80
CA VAL A 36 -2.71 21.53 13.46
C VAL A 36 -4.17 21.97 13.45
N PRO A 37 -4.46 23.23 13.09
CA PRO A 37 -5.84 23.70 12.97
C PRO A 37 -6.63 22.86 11.97
N ARG A 38 -7.86 22.48 12.32
CA ARG A 38 -8.73 21.68 11.47
C ARG A 38 -8.91 22.31 10.09
N ALA A 39 -9.03 23.64 10.02
CA ALA A 39 -9.14 24.40 8.77
C ALA A 39 -7.92 24.22 7.85
N ASP A 40 -6.72 24.10 8.40
CA ASP A 40 -5.50 23.85 7.62
C ASP A 40 -5.49 22.43 7.05
N ILE A 41 -5.98 21.47 7.81
CA ILE A 41 -6.12 20.06 7.36
C ILE A 41 -7.15 19.97 6.22
N ASP A 42 -8.30 20.60 6.37
CA ASP A 42 -9.36 20.59 5.36
C ASP A 42 -8.91 21.31 4.08
N ALA A 43 -8.21 22.45 4.20
CA ALA A 43 -7.63 23.17 3.06
C ALA A 43 -6.55 22.33 2.35
N TYR A 44 -5.72 21.60 3.09
CA TYR A 44 -4.73 20.70 2.52
C TYR A 44 -5.37 19.55 1.73
N HIS A 45 -6.43 18.92 2.27
CA HIS A 45 -7.16 17.88 1.55
C HIS A 45 -7.79 18.42 0.26
N ALA A 46 -8.36 19.60 0.28
CA ALA A 46 -8.92 20.24 -0.91
C ALA A 46 -7.84 20.54 -1.97
N ALA A 47 -6.67 21.05 -1.55
CA ALA A 47 -5.54 21.30 -2.45
C ALA A 47 -4.98 20.00 -3.04
N LEU A 48 -4.88 18.94 -2.24
CA LEU A 48 -4.41 17.63 -2.68
C LEU A 48 -5.39 17.01 -3.69
N GLN A 49 -6.67 17.10 -3.45
CA GLN A 49 -7.69 16.63 -4.40
C GLN A 49 -7.59 17.39 -5.73
N ALA A 50 -7.50 18.71 -5.72
CA ALA A 50 -7.34 19.50 -6.93
C ALA A 50 -6.04 19.19 -7.69
N PHE A 51 -4.96 18.86 -6.97
CA PHE A 51 -3.70 18.42 -7.58
C PHE A 51 -3.88 17.08 -8.28
N HIS A 52 -4.53 16.09 -7.63
CA HIS A 52 -4.78 14.77 -8.21
C HIS A 52 -5.65 14.87 -9.47
N GLU A 53 -6.70 15.69 -9.44
CA GLU A 53 -7.56 15.94 -10.61
C GLU A 53 -6.77 16.53 -11.79
N ARG A 54 -5.90 17.54 -11.55
CA ARG A 54 -5.05 18.13 -12.59
C ARG A 54 -4.04 17.14 -13.19
N LYS A 55 -3.54 16.21 -12.38
CA LYS A 55 -2.55 15.20 -12.81
C LYS A 55 -3.18 13.95 -13.41
N GLY A 56 -4.52 13.87 -13.45
CA GLY A 56 -5.23 12.65 -13.84
C GLY A 56 -4.98 11.49 -12.87
N ILE A 57 -4.47 11.78 -11.69
CA ILE A 57 -4.33 10.84 -10.60
C ILE A 57 -5.72 10.70 -10.01
N HIS A 58 -6.49 9.73 -10.49
CA HIS A 58 -7.73 9.38 -9.82
C HIS A 58 -7.34 8.79 -8.46
N ALA A 59 -7.38 9.61 -7.42
CA ALA A 59 -7.45 9.08 -6.07
C ALA A 59 -8.61 8.08 -6.07
N ASN A 60 -8.36 6.84 -5.62
CA ASN A 60 -9.43 5.87 -5.47
C ASN A 60 -10.59 6.59 -4.78
N ASP A 61 -11.71 6.67 -5.46
CA ASP A 61 -12.93 7.30 -4.94
C ASP A 61 -13.32 6.56 -3.65
N PRO A 62 -13.29 7.23 -2.47
CA PRO A 62 -13.66 6.57 -1.22
C PRO A 62 -15.10 6.02 -1.26
N SER A 63 -15.95 6.52 -2.17
CA SER A 63 -17.29 6.00 -2.40
C SER A 63 -17.30 4.65 -3.13
N LYS A 64 -16.22 4.31 -3.87
CA LYS A 64 -16.03 2.97 -4.43
C LYS A 64 -15.45 2.00 -3.41
N ASP A 65 -14.70 2.49 -2.42
CA ASP A 65 -14.20 1.69 -1.30
C ASP A 65 -15.34 1.30 -0.32
N ALA A 66 -16.46 2.03 -0.33
CA ALA A 66 -17.64 1.73 0.50
C ALA A 66 -18.43 0.47 0.06
N GLN A 67 -18.05 -0.19 -1.03
CA GLN A 67 -18.68 -1.42 -1.51
C GLN A 67 -17.82 -2.67 -1.34
N MET A 68 -16.74 -2.63 -0.58
CA MET A 68 -16.12 -3.87 -0.11
C MET A 68 -17.08 -4.52 0.87
N SER A 69 -17.73 -5.60 0.43
CA SER A 69 -18.54 -6.43 1.31
C SER A 69 -17.71 -6.75 2.56
N GLU A 70 -18.26 -6.41 3.75
CA GLU A 70 -17.64 -6.78 5.01
C GLU A 70 -17.27 -8.26 4.97
N ARG A 71 -15.97 -8.54 4.96
CA ARG A 71 -15.46 -9.91 4.90
C ARG A 71 -14.97 -10.29 6.28
N TRP A 72 -15.45 -11.42 6.79
CA TRP A 72 -15.10 -11.96 8.10
C TRP A 72 -14.33 -13.26 7.94
N PHE A 73 -13.78 -13.81 9.02
CA PHE A 73 -13.00 -15.05 8.97
C PHE A 73 -13.72 -16.18 8.21
N GLU A 74 -15.01 -16.32 8.38
CA GLU A 74 -15.84 -17.35 7.75
C GLU A 74 -15.91 -17.23 6.21
N ASP A 75 -15.59 -16.06 5.67
CA ASP A 75 -15.64 -15.79 4.23
C ASP A 75 -14.32 -16.15 3.50
N TYR A 76 -13.26 -16.47 4.26
CA TYR A 76 -11.96 -16.90 3.70
C TYR A 76 -11.93 -18.42 3.58
N GLN A 77 -12.42 -18.95 2.45
CA GLN A 77 -12.49 -20.37 2.22
C GLN A 77 -11.19 -20.90 1.59
N PRO A 78 -10.57 -21.98 2.11
CA PRO A 78 -9.41 -22.60 1.49
C PRO A 78 -9.68 -22.96 0.03
N GLY A 79 -8.73 -22.63 -0.86
CA GLY A 79 -8.85 -22.79 -2.31
C GLY A 79 -9.52 -21.62 -3.04
N ALA A 80 -10.13 -20.66 -2.33
CA ALA A 80 -10.69 -19.47 -2.97
C ALA A 80 -9.58 -18.60 -3.58
N VAL A 81 -9.83 -18.11 -4.80
CA VAL A 81 -8.92 -17.23 -5.55
C VAL A 81 -9.56 -15.86 -5.71
N HIS A 82 -8.79 -14.82 -5.43
CA HIS A 82 -9.22 -13.43 -5.52
C HIS A 82 -8.27 -12.65 -6.43
N GLU A 83 -8.81 -12.03 -7.48
CA GLU A 83 -8.09 -11.08 -8.34
C GLU A 83 -8.30 -9.68 -7.76
N LEU A 84 -7.21 -8.99 -7.42
CA LEU A 84 -7.30 -7.72 -6.69
C LEU A 84 -7.20 -6.49 -7.60
N GLY A 85 -7.25 -6.69 -8.91
CA GLY A 85 -7.11 -5.62 -9.88
C GLY A 85 -5.67 -5.33 -10.26
N THR A 86 -5.48 -4.17 -10.90
CA THR A 86 -4.19 -3.76 -11.48
C THR A 86 -3.80 -2.37 -11.04
N LEU A 87 -2.50 -2.07 -11.09
CA LEU A 87 -1.94 -0.74 -10.95
C LEU A 87 -0.74 -0.55 -11.90
N GLN A 88 -0.51 0.68 -12.32
CA GLN A 88 0.68 1.04 -13.09
C GLN A 88 1.81 1.49 -12.15
N VAL A 89 3.03 1.07 -12.45
CA VAL A 89 4.23 1.45 -11.70
C VAL A 89 4.69 2.84 -12.17
N ASP A 90 4.47 3.84 -11.34
CA ASP A 90 4.84 5.22 -11.63
C ASP A 90 6.35 5.43 -11.50
N ALA A 91 6.95 6.13 -12.46
CA ALA A 91 8.41 6.32 -12.51
C ALA A 91 8.92 7.24 -11.40
N ASP A 92 8.17 8.29 -11.09
CA ASP A 92 8.55 9.25 -10.05
C ASP A 92 8.41 8.60 -8.66
N GLU A 93 7.35 7.80 -8.45
CA GLU A 93 7.13 7.04 -7.21
C GLU A 93 8.26 6.01 -6.98
N VAL A 94 8.73 5.32 -8.03
CA VAL A 94 9.88 4.41 -7.97
C VAL A 94 11.12 5.12 -7.44
N LEU A 95 11.44 6.29 -8.00
CA LEU A 95 12.62 7.06 -7.61
C LEU A 95 12.47 7.66 -6.20
N GLU A 96 11.29 8.17 -5.87
CA GLU A 96 11.00 8.75 -4.54
C GLU A 96 11.13 7.69 -3.45
N PHE A 97 10.47 6.55 -3.64
CA PHE A 97 10.54 5.42 -2.70
C PHE A 97 11.99 4.97 -2.51
N ALA A 98 12.72 4.77 -3.60
CA ALA A 98 14.08 4.29 -3.53
C ALA A 98 15.00 5.27 -2.81
N ARG A 99 14.95 6.55 -3.13
CA ARG A 99 15.77 7.59 -2.46
C ARG A 99 15.54 7.61 -0.95
N ARG A 100 14.35 7.28 -0.51
CA ARG A 100 13.95 7.34 0.89
C ARG A 100 14.25 6.05 1.65
N TYR A 101 14.08 4.88 1.02
CA TYR A 101 14.06 3.59 1.73
C TYR A 101 15.06 2.56 1.22
N ASP A 102 15.54 2.68 -0.04
CA ASP A 102 16.47 1.74 -0.67
C ASP A 102 17.36 2.45 -1.69
N PRO A 103 18.28 3.33 -1.23
CA PRO A 103 19.02 4.26 -2.09
C PRO A 103 20.17 3.61 -2.85
N GLN A 104 19.94 2.42 -3.41
CA GLN A 104 20.91 1.76 -4.28
C GLN A 104 20.89 2.36 -5.70
N PRO A 105 22.06 2.49 -6.38
CA PRO A 105 22.12 3.09 -7.72
C PRO A 105 21.22 2.41 -8.76
N ILE A 106 20.96 1.11 -8.65
CA ILE A 106 20.05 0.38 -9.56
C ILE A 106 18.60 0.85 -9.48
N HIS A 107 18.24 1.56 -8.39
CA HIS A 107 16.92 2.10 -8.14
C HIS A 107 16.85 3.62 -8.25
N THR A 108 17.99 4.34 -8.17
CA THR A 108 18.03 5.80 -8.00
C THR A 108 18.79 6.55 -9.09
N ASP A 109 19.72 5.92 -9.80
CA ASP A 109 20.58 6.54 -10.82
C ASP A 109 20.39 5.91 -12.20
N PRO A 110 19.67 6.57 -13.14
CA PRO A 110 19.42 6.02 -14.46
C PRO A 110 20.71 5.72 -15.26
N ALA A 111 21.76 6.54 -15.09
CA ALA A 111 22.99 6.37 -15.84
C ALA A 111 23.81 5.17 -15.35
N LEU A 112 23.85 4.95 -14.03
CA LEU A 112 24.50 3.79 -13.44
C LEU A 112 23.66 2.52 -13.67
N ALA A 113 22.35 2.59 -13.50
CA ALA A 113 21.43 1.48 -13.72
C ALA A 113 21.46 0.97 -15.17
N ALA A 114 21.57 1.87 -16.16
CA ALA A 114 21.67 1.50 -17.58
C ALA A 114 22.94 0.67 -17.91
N ARG A 115 24.02 0.87 -17.15
CA ARG A 115 25.28 0.12 -17.31
C ARG A 115 25.35 -1.11 -16.41
N GLY A 116 24.37 -1.28 -15.53
CA GLY A 116 24.29 -2.39 -14.61
C GLY A 116 23.63 -3.64 -15.22
N PRO A 117 23.50 -4.71 -14.43
CA PRO A 117 23.02 -6.02 -14.93
C PRO A 117 21.56 -6.00 -15.39
N PHE A 118 20.78 -4.99 -14.98
CA PHE A 118 19.36 -4.87 -15.35
C PHE A 118 19.13 -3.96 -16.57
N GLY A 119 20.15 -3.24 -17.08
CA GLY A 119 20.07 -2.39 -18.26
C GLY A 119 19.13 -1.17 -18.12
N GLY A 120 18.87 -0.71 -16.88
CA GLY A 120 18.02 0.43 -16.58
C GLY A 120 17.48 0.37 -15.16
N ILE A 121 16.74 1.41 -14.76
CA ILE A 121 16.09 1.50 -13.44
C ILE A 121 15.12 0.33 -13.26
N ILE A 122 15.19 -0.28 -12.08
CA ILE A 122 14.18 -1.20 -11.56
C ILE A 122 13.64 -0.69 -10.24
N ALA A 123 12.40 -1.01 -9.92
CA ALA A 123 11.81 -0.71 -8.62
C ALA A 123 12.50 -1.53 -7.52
N SER A 124 12.64 -0.94 -6.33
CA SER A 124 13.01 -1.73 -5.15
C SER A 124 12.01 -2.86 -4.95
N GLY A 125 12.48 -4.02 -4.53
CA GLY A 125 11.60 -5.12 -4.15
C GLY A 125 10.60 -4.72 -3.06
N TRP A 126 11.01 -3.86 -2.12
CA TRP A 126 10.14 -3.32 -1.09
C TRP A 126 9.08 -2.37 -1.64
N HIS A 127 9.40 -1.62 -2.71
CA HIS A 127 8.39 -0.81 -3.41
C HIS A 127 7.36 -1.71 -4.10
N THR A 128 7.82 -2.76 -4.80
CA THR A 128 6.91 -3.77 -5.39
C THR A 128 6.00 -4.38 -4.32
N GLY A 129 6.54 -4.71 -3.15
CA GLY A 129 5.76 -5.19 -1.99
C GLY A 129 4.75 -4.16 -1.49
N SER A 130 5.11 -2.87 -1.48
CA SER A 130 4.22 -1.78 -1.06
C SER A 130 3.07 -1.56 -2.05
N LEU A 131 3.35 -1.63 -3.36
CA LEU A 131 2.33 -1.55 -4.41
C LEU A 131 1.35 -2.73 -4.34
N MET A 132 1.87 -3.95 -4.13
CA MET A 132 1.05 -5.13 -3.86
C MET A 132 0.19 -4.92 -2.61
N MET A 133 0.78 -4.42 -1.52
CA MET A 133 0.06 -4.21 -0.25
C MET A 133 -1.08 -3.21 -0.40
N ARG A 134 -0.94 -2.20 -1.26
CA ARG A 134 -2.03 -1.26 -1.57
C ARG A 134 -3.24 -1.99 -2.14
N LEU A 135 -3.06 -2.83 -3.17
CA LEU A 135 -4.16 -3.62 -3.74
C LEU A 135 -4.71 -4.65 -2.74
N TYR A 136 -3.84 -5.27 -1.96
CA TYR A 136 -4.22 -6.25 -0.94
C TYR A 136 -5.08 -5.62 0.16
N ALA A 137 -4.69 -4.46 0.67
CA ALA A 137 -5.45 -3.75 1.70
C ALA A 137 -6.80 -3.22 1.19
N LEU A 138 -6.83 -2.74 -0.05
CA LEU A 138 -8.05 -2.16 -0.63
C LEU A 138 -9.07 -3.20 -1.11
N ASN A 139 -8.61 -4.39 -1.54
CA ASN A 139 -9.50 -5.33 -2.25
C ASN A 139 -9.59 -6.72 -1.60
N TYR A 140 -8.78 -7.02 -0.58
CA TYR A 140 -8.78 -8.33 0.08
C TYR A 140 -9.01 -8.24 1.59
N LEU A 141 -8.30 -7.37 2.29
CA LEU A 141 -8.49 -7.18 3.72
C LEU A 141 -9.74 -6.33 3.99
N SER A 142 -10.55 -6.75 4.97
CA SER A 142 -11.69 -5.95 5.42
C SER A 142 -11.31 -5.11 6.63
N SER A 143 -11.58 -3.81 6.60
CA SER A 143 -11.36 -2.91 7.75
C SER A 143 -12.22 -3.29 8.97
N ALA A 144 -13.35 -3.99 8.76
CA ALA A 144 -14.22 -4.45 9.83
C ALA A 144 -13.65 -5.63 10.61
N SER A 145 -12.78 -6.45 10.01
CA SER A 145 -12.37 -7.75 10.59
C SER A 145 -10.85 -7.97 10.63
N SER A 146 -10.07 -7.24 9.85
CA SER A 146 -8.61 -7.38 9.84
C SER A 146 -8.02 -6.90 11.16
N LEU A 147 -7.37 -7.79 11.91
CA LEU A 147 -6.81 -7.49 13.23
C LEU A 147 -5.32 -7.16 13.14
N ALA A 148 -4.54 -8.09 12.58
CA ALA A 148 -3.09 -7.93 12.41
C ALA A 148 -2.52 -9.06 11.54
N SER A 149 -1.26 -8.91 11.15
CA SER A 149 -0.44 -9.99 10.60
C SER A 149 0.75 -10.23 11.53
N PRO A 150 0.99 -11.46 12.01
CA PRO A 150 2.18 -11.76 12.78
C PRO A 150 3.45 -11.80 11.93
N GLY A 151 3.30 -11.87 10.61
CA GLY A 151 4.41 -11.92 9.67
C GLY A 151 4.03 -12.46 8.32
N LEU A 152 5.04 -12.65 7.51
CA LEU A 152 4.95 -13.24 6.19
C LEU A 152 6.08 -14.24 6.00
N ASP A 153 5.84 -15.24 5.16
CA ASP A 153 6.81 -16.26 4.82
C ASP A 153 7.12 -16.23 3.32
N GLU A 154 8.29 -16.73 2.97
CA GLU A 154 8.70 -17.01 1.58
C GLU A 154 8.53 -15.81 0.61
N LEU A 155 8.77 -14.57 1.07
CA LEU A 155 8.82 -13.43 0.15
C LEU A 155 9.94 -13.63 -0.88
N ARG A 156 9.59 -13.61 -2.16
CA ARG A 156 10.52 -13.77 -3.28
C ARG A 156 10.25 -12.74 -4.36
N TRP A 157 11.31 -12.07 -4.80
CA TRP A 157 11.31 -11.25 -6.01
C TRP A 157 11.84 -12.10 -7.15
N LEU A 158 10.98 -12.43 -8.10
CA LEU A 158 11.26 -13.40 -9.16
C LEU A 158 11.79 -12.73 -10.42
N ARG A 159 11.34 -11.49 -10.69
CA ARG A 159 11.75 -10.67 -11.84
C ARG A 159 11.81 -9.20 -11.46
N PRO A 160 12.67 -8.41 -12.13
CA PRO A 160 12.68 -6.97 -11.92
C PRO A 160 11.36 -6.34 -12.39
N VAL A 161 10.85 -5.41 -11.58
CA VAL A 161 9.73 -4.54 -11.93
C VAL A 161 10.29 -3.21 -12.38
N ARG A 162 9.75 -2.65 -13.47
CA ARG A 162 10.25 -1.42 -14.09
C ARG A 162 9.23 -0.29 -14.02
N PRO A 163 9.67 0.96 -14.03
CA PRO A 163 8.78 2.08 -14.30
C PRO A 163 7.96 1.85 -15.57
N GLY A 164 6.66 2.07 -15.50
CA GLY A 164 5.71 1.86 -16.59
C GLY A 164 5.10 0.46 -16.65
N ASP A 165 5.61 -0.53 -15.91
CA ASP A 165 4.97 -1.84 -15.81
C ASP A 165 3.55 -1.72 -15.25
N THR A 166 2.67 -2.63 -15.66
CA THR A 166 1.36 -2.80 -15.05
C THR A 166 1.36 -4.08 -14.22
N LEU A 167 1.15 -3.94 -12.93
CA LEU A 167 1.09 -5.07 -12.01
C LEU A 167 -0.35 -5.50 -11.76
N SER A 168 -0.59 -6.81 -11.70
CA SER A 168 -1.82 -7.41 -11.20
C SER A 168 -1.52 -8.30 -10.00
N VAL A 169 -2.48 -8.40 -9.08
CA VAL A 169 -2.32 -9.17 -7.84
C VAL A 169 -3.40 -10.23 -7.73
N ARG A 170 -2.97 -11.46 -7.50
CA ARG A 170 -3.82 -12.61 -7.21
C ARG A 170 -3.55 -13.12 -5.80
N VAL A 171 -4.60 -13.47 -5.08
CA VAL A 171 -4.52 -14.08 -3.75
C VAL A 171 -5.27 -15.40 -3.74
N THR A 172 -4.58 -16.46 -3.31
CA THR A 172 -5.19 -17.77 -3.08
C THR A 172 -5.19 -18.06 -1.59
N VAL A 173 -6.36 -18.32 -1.01
CA VAL A 173 -6.48 -18.78 0.38
C VAL A 173 -5.94 -20.21 0.46
N GLN A 174 -4.84 -20.42 1.17
CA GLN A 174 -4.22 -21.74 1.30
C GLN A 174 -4.81 -22.53 2.48
N ASP A 175 -5.01 -21.84 3.61
CA ASP A 175 -5.56 -22.43 4.84
C ASP A 175 -6.30 -21.36 5.63
N ALA A 176 -7.35 -21.75 6.32
CA ALA A 176 -8.10 -20.90 7.24
C ALA A 176 -8.53 -21.72 8.44
N ARG A 177 -8.04 -21.39 9.63
CA ARG A 177 -8.33 -22.13 10.85
C ARG A 177 -8.74 -21.19 11.99
N ALA A 178 -9.74 -21.61 12.77
CA ALA A 178 -10.12 -20.89 13.98
C ALA A 178 -8.95 -20.89 14.98
N SER A 179 -8.78 -19.78 15.70
CA SER A 179 -7.76 -19.69 16.75
C SER A 179 -8.13 -20.60 17.93
N ALA A 180 -7.18 -21.42 18.36
CA ALA A 180 -7.39 -22.30 19.52
C ALA A 180 -7.44 -21.52 20.86
N SER A 181 -6.73 -20.40 20.94
CA SER A 181 -6.63 -19.58 22.17
C SER A 181 -7.57 -18.40 22.21
N ARG A 182 -8.15 -18.00 21.08
CA ARG A 182 -8.99 -16.81 20.93
C ARG A 182 -10.19 -17.15 20.03
N PRO A 183 -11.36 -17.48 20.61
CA PRO A 183 -12.53 -17.92 19.83
C PRO A 183 -13.16 -16.84 18.96
N ASP A 184 -12.80 -15.57 19.18
CA ASP A 184 -13.29 -14.38 18.45
C ASP A 184 -12.62 -14.16 17.09
N ARG A 185 -11.64 -15.01 16.70
CA ARG A 185 -10.83 -14.84 15.48
C ARG A 185 -10.35 -16.16 14.88
N GLY A 186 -9.86 -16.05 13.66
CA GLY A 186 -9.13 -17.13 12.99
C GLY A 186 -7.83 -16.62 12.35
N VAL A 187 -7.05 -17.58 11.86
CA VAL A 187 -5.80 -17.36 11.13
C VAL A 187 -6.00 -17.82 9.71
N VAL A 188 -5.70 -16.93 8.75
CA VAL A 188 -5.79 -17.17 7.32
C VAL A 188 -4.39 -17.15 6.72
N HIS A 189 -4.00 -18.21 6.03
CA HIS A 189 -2.77 -18.29 5.26
C HIS A 189 -3.10 -18.10 3.78
N SER A 190 -2.46 -17.13 3.13
CA SER A 190 -2.70 -16.78 1.75
C SER A 190 -1.41 -16.79 0.94
N LEU A 191 -1.45 -17.37 -0.26
CA LEU A 191 -0.44 -17.15 -1.28
C LEU A 191 -0.81 -15.90 -2.06
N ILE A 192 0.12 -14.96 -2.12
CA ILE A 192 -0.01 -13.73 -2.90
C ILE A 192 0.97 -13.82 -4.06
N GLU A 193 0.47 -13.59 -5.26
CA GLU A 193 1.24 -13.59 -6.50
C GLU A 193 1.03 -12.26 -7.20
N VAL A 194 2.14 -11.64 -7.63
CA VAL A 194 2.13 -10.40 -8.40
C VAL A 194 2.66 -10.71 -9.80
N PHE A 195 1.91 -10.29 -10.81
CA PHE A 195 2.25 -10.51 -12.22
C PHE A 195 2.45 -9.16 -12.92
N ASN A 196 3.32 -9.14 -13.93
CA ASN A 196 3.45 -8.02 -14.84
C ASN A 196 2.38 -8.08 -15.96
N GLN A 197 2.42 -7.10 -16.88
CA GLN A 197 1.49 -7.00 -18.04
C GLN A 197 1.59 -8.18 -19.02
N HIS A 198 2.63 -9.01 -18.92
CA HIS A 198 2.84 -10.20 -19.76
C HIS A 198 2.34 -11.49 -19.07
N GLY A 199 1.75 -11.38 -17.87
CA GLY A 199 1.31 -12.53 -17.07
C GLY A 199 2.48 -13.29 -16.41
N GLU A 200 3.67 -12.71 -16.36
CA GLU A 200 4.82 -13.31 -15.72
C GLU A 200 4.85 -12.96 -14.23
N PRO A 201 5.06 -13.94 -13.32
CA PRO A 201 5.17 -13.66 -11.91
C PRO A 201 6.46 -12.86 -11.61
N VAL A 202 6.29 -11.71 -10.95
CA VAL A 202 7.39 -10.82 -10.53
C VAL A 202 7.67 -10.92 -9.03
N MET A 203 6.65 -11.25 -8.24
CA MET A 203 6.80 -11.43 -6.79
C MET A 203 5.82 -12.50 -6.29
N THR A 204 6.25 -13.27 -5.30
CA THR A 204 5.37 -14.16 -4.52
C THR A 204 5.62 -13.99 -3.03
N MET A 205 4.59 -14.22 -2.23
CA MET A 205 4.66 -14.12 -0.78
C MET A 205 3.58 -14.99 -0.14
N ARG A 206 3.88 -15.58 1.03
CA ARG A 206 2.87 -16.21 1.89
C ARG A 206 2.57 -15.28 3.06
N ALA A 207 1.34 -14.81 3.15
CA ALA A 207 0.88 -13.95 4.23
C ALA A 207 0.13 -14.75 5.28
N VAL A 208 0.31 -14.35 6.54
CA VAL A 208 -0.45 -14.87 7.68
C VAL A 208 -1.25 -13.72 8.26
N ASN A 209 -2.57 -13.82 8.25
CA ASN A 209 -3.46 -12.77 8.74
C ASN A 209 -4.36 -13.28 9.87
N MET A 210 -4.48 -12.49 10.92
CA MET A 210 -5.49 -12.70 11.96
C MET A 210 -6.74 -11.91 11.59
N ILE A 211 -7.86 -12.62 11.45
CA ILE A 211 -9.14 -12.04 11.02
C ILE A 211 -10.20 -12.33 12.09
N ALA A 212 -10.97 -11.30 12.46
CA ALA A 212 -12.08 -11.46 13.40
C ALA A 212 -13.18 -12.34 12.81
N ARG A 213 -13.84 -13.09 13.65
CA ARG A 213 -15.03 -13.87 13.30
C ARG A 213 -16.26 -12.94 13.27
N ARG A 214 -17.22 -13.33 12.46
CA ARG A 214 -18.50 -12.60 12.38
C ARG A 214 -19.14 -12.52 13.77
N PRO A 215 -19.54 -11.32 14.22
CA PRO A 215 -20.28 -11.19 15.48
C PRO A 215 -21.53 -12.07 15.47
N ALA A 216 -21.82 -12.73 16.59
CA ALA A 216 -23.10 -13.43 16.73
C ALA A 216 -24.24 -12.42 16.55
N GLN A 217 -25.21 -12.76 15.74
CA GLN A 217 -26.44 -11.95 15.65
C GLN A 217 -27.11 -12.00 17.02
N ALA A 218 -27.34 -10.84 17.62
CA ALA A 218 -28.03 -10.70 18.89
C ALA A 218 -29.53 -10.99 18.74
#